data_bc4e45c257aa052da7a444e903aa4030
#
_entry.id   bc4e45c257aa052da7a444e903aa4030
#
_cell.length_a   1.000
_cell.length_b   1.000
_cell.length_c   1.000
_cell.angle_alpha   90.00
_cell.angle_beta   90.00
_cell.angle_gamma   90.00
#
_symmetry.space_group_name_H-M   'P 1'
#
loop_
_entity.id
_entity.type
_entity.pdbx_description
1 polymer ?
#
loop_
_entity_poly.entity_id
_entity_poly.type
_entity_poly.pdbx_seq_one_letter_code
_entity_poly.pdbx_strand_id
1 'polypeptide(L)'
;MKSKLKEIFTVDPYQEMNSASPGEVCNLLKGEWIQGTRFREDIPDPLNGEPFLKVPDTTEYSEFINSLDSCPKSGLHNPLKNVERYLMLGEVCAKSAELLREDEIEKYFCELIQRVMPKSDSQCLGEVTVTRVFLENFSGDNVRFLARSFSNPGNHLGQESSGYRWPFGSTCIIAPFNFPLEIPVLQVMGALFMGNRPLVKVDSKVSVVFEQFLRLLIHCGLPPSDLDFINCRGQVMGELIKDSKDKIRLLQFTGSKEVAEKLAVDLKGKIKIEDAGFDWKVIGPDYDSKWSEHVAWQCDEDAYNASGQKCSAQSMLFMHKNWEQDLIPRLIDLASKRKLKDLDIGPVLTWTNPQMREHIDSLLKIAGSKLLLGGKELTNHSIPSMYGSLEPTALQIPIEAFLTDDFKKITKEVFGPFQIVVVYTDKEIGLVKNALEKITQNLTAAIVSNDTFFQQDLLANTVNGTTYTGMKARTTGAPQNHWFGPSGDPRSAGIGTPEAIINTWSSHREIIKDVGP
;
A
#
# COMPACT_ATOMS: atom_id res chain seq x y z
N MET A 1 13.05 22.79 14.43
CA MET A 1 13.70 22.20 13.24
C MET A 1 15.09 22.78 13.05
N LYS A 2 16.11 21.94 12.82
CA LYS A 2 17.48 22.40 12.53
C LYS A 2 17.55 23.13 11.18
N SER A 3 18.62 23.92 10.96
CA SER A 3 18.75 24.80 9.79
C SER A 3 18.59 24.05 8.45
N LYS A 4 19.24 22.88 8.28
CA LYS A 4 19.16 22.06 7.07
C LYS A 4 17.74 21.57 6.75
N LEU A 5 17.00 21.13 7.73
CA LEU A 5 15.62 20.69 7.54
C LEU A 5 14.70 21.82 7.10
N LYS A 6 14.94 23.07 7.59
CA LYS A 6 14.17 24.26 7.20
C LYS A 6 14.38 24.70 5.74
N GLU A 7 15.50 24.29 5.12
CA GLU A 7 15.77 24.57 3.72
C GLU A 7 14.94 23.66 2.77
N ILE A 8 14.55 22.49 3.25
CA ILE A 8 13.84 21.48 2.45
C ILE A 8 12.35 21.43 2.83
N PHE A 9 12.04 21.40 4.13
CA PHE A 9 10.72 21.10 4.66
C PHE A 9 10.03 22.34 5.25
N THR A 10 8.71 22.34 5.20
CA THR A 10 7.87 23.45 5.67
C THR A 10 7.09 23.13 6.93
N VAL A 11 7.02 21.88 7.36
CA VAL A 11 6.32 21.44 8.58
C VAL A 11 7.33 20.85 9.56
N ASP A 12 7.24 21.23 10.83
CA ASP A 12 8.08 20.71 11.92
C ASP A 12 7.28 19.70 12.77
N PRO A 13 7.46 18.37 12.58
CA PRO A 13 6.69 17.36 13.32
C PRO A 13 6.96 17.36 14.83
N TYR A 14 8.07 17.97 15.27
CA TYR A 14 8.46 18.03 16.68
C TYR A 14 7.87 19.21 17.45
N GLN A 15 7.63 20.33 16.78
CA GLN A 15 7.17 21.58 17.41
C GLN A 15 5.80 22.06 16.90
N GLU A 16 5.45 21.64 15.70
CA GLU A 16 4.17 21.91 15.06
C GLU A 16 3.28 20.67 15.08
N MET A 17 2.21 20.65 14.31
CA MET A 17 1.21 19.58 14.28
C MET A 17 0.52 19.39 15.63
N ASN A 18 0.09 20.50 16.22
CA ASN A 18 -0.71 20.55 17.46
C ASN A 18 -1.73 21.67 17.36
N SER A 19 -2.63 21.77 18.32
CA SER A 19 -3.72 22.76 18.31
C SER A 19 -3.26 24.24 18.33
N ALA A 20 -2.06 24.51 18.89
CA ALA A 20 -1.48 25.86 18.91
C ALA A 20 -0.78 26.23 17.60
N SER A 21 -0.21 25.25 16.90
CA SER A 21 0.51 25.41 15.63
C SER A 21 0.25 24.20 14.73
N PRO A 22 -0.92 24.13 14.08
CA PRO A 22 -1.21 23.06 13.15
C PRO A 22 -0.26 23.09 11.93
N GLY A 23 0.22 21.93 11.50
CA GLY A 23 0.97 21.81 10.25
C GLY A 23 0.12 22.17 9.03
N GLU A 24 0.67 22.89 8.07
CA GLU A 24 -0.05 23.32 6.87
C GLU A 24 0.41 22.54 5.64
N VAL A 25 -0.54 21.97 4.90
CA VAL A 25 -0.32 21.25 3.63
C VAL A 25 -0.71 22.15 2.46
N CYS A 26 0.01 22.05 1.35
CA CYS A 26 -0.29 22.76 0.11
C CYS A 26 -0.67 21.78 -1.01
N ASN A 27 -1.36 22.29 -2.02
CA ASN A 27 -1.44 21.66 -3.32
C ASN A 27 -0.21 22.02 -4.17
N LEU A 28 0.13 21.17 -5.15
CA LEU A 28 1.08 21.51 -6.20
C LEU A 28 0.36 21.48 -7.55
N LEU A 29 0.41 22.58 -8.28
CA LEU A 29 -0.24 22.67 -9.60
C LEU A 29 0.69 23.37 -10.59
N LYS A 30 1.01 22.70 -11.70
CA LYS A 30 1.88 23.24 -12.78
C LYS A 30 3.24 23.76 -12.25
N GLY A 31 3.75 23.15 -11.20
CA GLY A 31 5.01 23.52 -10.57
C GLY A 31 4.93 24.56 -9.46
N GLU A 32 3.76 25.10 -9.17
CA GLU A 32 3.53 26.12 -8.14
C GLU A 32 2.87 25.52 -6.91
N TRP A 33 3.42 25.77 -5.72
CA TRP A 33 2.79 25.43 -4.46
C TRP A 33 1.63 26.40 -4.17
N ILE A 34 0.43 25.86 -3.99
CA ILE A 34 -0.80 26.63 -3.81
C ILE A 34 -1.36 26.35 -2.43
N GLN A 35 -1.47 27.39 -1.62
CA GLN A 35 -2.26 27.32 -0.40
C GLN A 35 -3.75 27.22 -0.76
N GLY A 36 -4.49 26.39 -0.05
CA GLY A 36 -5.94 26.29 -0.23
C GLY A 36 -6.63 27.59 0.24
N THR A 37 -7.69 27.97 -0.47
CA THR A 37 -8.60 29.04 -0.01
C THR A 37 -9.52 28.58 1.11
N ARG A 38 -9.66 27.26 1.28
CA ARG A 38 -10.44 26.59 2.30
C ARG A 38 -9.65 25.40 2.84
N PHE A 39 -9.66 25.20 4.14
CA PHE A 39 -9.02 24.08 4.81
C PHE A 39 -10.05 23.15 5.46
N ARG A 40 -9.70 21.89 5.57
CA ARG A 40 -10.41 20.92 6.40
C ARG A 40 -10.04 21.15 7.85
N GLU A 41 -11.05 21.25 8.69
CA GLU A 41 -10.91 21.36 10.14
C GLU A 41 -11.28 20.06 10.86
N ASP A 42 -11.74 19.06 10.11
CA ASP A 42 -12.22 17.77 10.60
C ASP A 42 -11.16 16.66 10.55
N ILE A 43 -9.88 17.03 10.54
CA ILE A 43 -8.75 16.09 10.65
C ILE A 43 -8.10 16.25 12.01
N PRO A 44 -8.50 15.45 13.00
CA PRO A 44 -7.92 15.50 14.34
C PRO A 44 -6.65 14.66 14.42
N ASP A 45 -5.81 15.00 15.39
CA ASP A 45 -4.72 14.13 15.82
C ASP A 45 -5.30 12.75 16.21
N PRO A 46 -4.81 11.66 15.63
CA PRO A 46 -5.37 10.33 15.84
C PRO A 46 -5.25 9.82 17.29
N LEU A 47 -4.38 10.41 18.10
CA LEU A 47 -4.15 9.97 19.48
C LEU A 47 -4.99 10.76 20.50
N ASN A 48 -5.34 12.03 20.22
CA ASN A 48 -6.00 12.89 21.22
C ASN A 48 -7.21 13.68 20.70
N GLY A 49 -7.45 13.68 19.38
CA GLY A 49 -8.59 14.37 18.78
C GLY A 49 -8.43 15.87 18.58
N GLU A 50 -7.31 16.46 18.97
CA GLU A 50 -7.07 17.90 18.77
C GLU A 50 -6.73 18.22 17.31
N PRO A 51 -7.09 19.44 16.83
CA PRO A 51 -6.65 19.88 15.50
C PRO A 51 -5.12 19.88 15.41
N PHE A 52 -4.55 19.28 14.37
CA PHE A 52 -3.11 19.20 14.21
C PHE A 52 -2.62 19.46 12.78
N LEU A 53 -3.51 19.39 11.79
CA LEU A 53 -3.21 19.66 10.39
C LEU A 53 -4.25 20.57 9.76
N LYS A 54 -3.80 21.47 8.89
CA LYS A 54 -4.62 22.23 7.95
C LYS A 54 -4.35 21.71 6.55
N VAL A 55 -5.33 21.00 5.99
CA VAL A 55 -5.24 20.39 4.66
C VAL A 55 -6.22 21.10 3.72
N PRO A 56 -5.80 21.51 2.50
CA PRO A 56 -6.72 22.14 1.55
C PRO A 56 -7.96 21.29 1.30
N ASP A 57 -9.14 21.91 1.34
CA ASP A 57 -10.42 21.30 0.93
C ASP A 57 -10.78 21.84 -0.45
N THR A 58 -10.01 21.41 -1.45
CA THR A 58 -10.14 21.88 -2.83
C THR A 58 -11.48 21.44 -3.41
N THR A 59 -12.31 22.39 -3.82
CA THR A 59 -13.60 22.16 -4.50
C THR A 59 -13.55 22.61 -5.95
N GLU A 60 -12.70 23.60 -6.28
CA GLU A 60 -12.49 24.14 -7.62
C GLU A 60 -11.29 23.43 -8.27
N TYR A 61 -11.56 22.44 -9.13
CA TYR A 61 -10.54 21.57 -9.70
C TYR A 61 -10.32 21.73 -11.21
N SER A 62 -10.97 22.71 -11.85
CA SER A 62 -10.87 22.92 -13.30
C SER A 62 -9.43 23.08 -13.79
N GLU A 63 -8.57 23.78 -13.03
CA GLU A 63 -7.17 23.98 -13.38
C GLU A 63 -6.36 22.66 -13.32
N PHE A 64 -6.69 21.75 -12.45
CA PHE A 64 -6.09 20.41 -12.43
C PHE A 64 -6.48 19.60 -13.66
N ILE A 65 -7.74 19.72 -14.13
CA ILE A 65 -8.18 19.10 -15.37
C ILE A 65 -7.45 19.71 -16.58
N ASN A 66 -7.29 21.03 -16.62
CA ASN A 66 -6.53 21.70 -17.66
C ASN A 66 -5.06 21.28 -17.66
N SER A 67 -4.48 21.06 -16.47
CA SER A 67 -3.12 20.56 -16.33
C SER A 67 -2.96 19.13 -16.86
N LEU A 68 -3.89 18.24 -16.57
CA LEU A 68 -3.92 16.88 -17.15
C LEU A 68 -3.98 16.92 -18.68
N ASP A 69 -4.80 17.81 -19.25
CA ASP A 69 -4.97 17.95 -20.70
C ASP A 69 -3.72 18.49 -21.40
N SER A 70 -2.87 19.22 -20.69
CA SER A 70 -1.63 19.77 -21.24
C SER A 70 -0.55 18.72 -21.48
N CYS A 71 -0.65 17.54 -20.88
CA CYS A 71 0.34 16.48 -21.08
C CYS A 71 0.17 15.79 -22.42
N PRO A 72 1.22 15.74 -23.28
CA PRO A 72 1.13 15.09 -24.57
C PRO A 72 0.93 13.57 -24.45
N LYS A 73 0.28 12.99 -25.45
CA LYS A 73 0.08 11.53 -25.54
C LYS A 73 1.38 10.72 -25.50
N SER A 74 2.47 11.31 -25.89
CA SER A 74 3.82 10.72 -25.88
C SER A 74 4.54 10.86 -24.54
N GLY A 75 3.84 11.37 -23.52
CA GLY A 75 4.38 11.60 -22.18
C GLY A 75 5.38 12.76 -22.11
N LEU A 76 5.99 12.93 -20.93
CA LEU A 76 7.07 13.88 -20.67
C LEU A 76 8.35 13.48 -21.39
N HIS A 77 8.62 12.19 -21.44
CA HIS A 77 9.72 11.57 -22.18
C HIS A 77 9.31 10.15 -22.63
N ASN A 78 10.05 9.61 -23.56
CA ASN A 78 9.93 8.24 -24.05
C ASN A 78 11.27 7.83 -24.72
N PRO A 79 11.45 6.59 -25.18
CA PRO A 79 12.72 6.13 -25.75
C PRO A 79 13.27 6.96 -26.92
N LEU A 80 12.46 7.82 -27.54
CA LEU A 80 12.82 8.66 -28.67
C LEU A 80 12.67 10.18 -28.42
N LYS A 81 12.27 10.56 -27.19
CA LYS A 81 11.99 11.97 -26.84
C LYS A 81 12.50 12.27 -25.42
N ASN A 82 13.29 13.33 -25.27
CA ASN A 82 13.82 13.81 -24.00
C ASN A 82 14.51 12.68 -23.21
N VAL A 83 15.36 11.92 -23.87
CA VAL A 83 15.99 10.69 -23.32
C VAL A 83 16.91 10.97 -22.13
N GLU A 84 17.41 12.19 -22.00
CA GLU A 84 18.21 12.68 -20.86
C GLU A 84 17.44 12.62 -19.54
N ARG A 85 16.10 12.61 -19.59
CA ARG A 85 15.27 12.53 -18.39
C ARG A 85 15.37 11.21 -17.65
N TYR A 86 15.71 10.11 -18.33
CA TYR A 86 15.98 8.84 -17.66
C TYR A 86 17.15 8.96 -16.69
N LEU A 87 18.23 9.64 -17.10
CA LEU A 87 19.40 9.88 -16.23
C LEU A 87 19.06 10.89 -15.13
N MET A 88 18.35 11.97 -15.46
CA MET A 88 17.91 12.97 -14.49
C MET A 88 17.11 12.32 -13.36
N LEU A 89 16.15 11.42 -13.67
CA LEU A 89 15.38 10.71 -12.66
C LEU A 89 16.24 9.75 -11.83
N GLY A 90 17.23 9.09 -12.44
CA GLY A 90 18.20 8.28 -11.72
C GLY A 90 19.06 9.10 -10.75
N GLU A 91 19.43 10.33 -11.12
CA GLU A 91 20.14 11.26 -10.23
C GLU A 91 19.25 11.76 -9.07
N VAL A 92 17.98 12.06 -9.35
CA VAL A 92 17.00 12.41 -8.30
C VAL A 92 16.87 11.26 -7.29
N CYS A 93 16.76 10.02 -7.76
CA CYS A 93 16.74 8.85 -6.89
C CYS A 93 18.00 8.72 -6.03
N ALA A 94 19.18 8.87 -6.63
CA ALA A 94 20.45 8.76 -5.92
C ALA A 94 20.58 9.82 -4.81
N LYS A 95 20.30 11.09 -5.13
CA LYS A 95 20.38 12.21 -4.17
C LYS A 95 19.34 12.08 -3.06
N SER A 96 18.12 11.67 -3.39
CA SER A 96 17.08 11.47 -2.40
C SER A 96 17.38 10.31 -1.46
N ALA A 97 17.93 9.21 -1.99
CA ALA A 97 18.34 8.07 -1.17
C ALA A 97 19.54 8.43 -0.27
N GLU A 98 20.47 9.24 -0.74
CA GLU A 98 21.58 9.74 0.07
C GLU A 98 21.09 10.59 1.24
N LEU A 99 20.17 11.54 0.98
CA LEU A 99 19.57 12.34 2.05
C LEU A 99 18.80 11.48 3.06
N LEU A 100 18.06 10.46 2.62
CA LEU A 100 17.34 9.55 3.51
C LEU A 100 18.26 8.66 4.37
N ARG A 101 19.57 8.59 4.10
CA ARG A 101 20.56 7.94 4.98
C ARG A 101 21.06 8.85 6.09
N GLU A 102 20.79 10.15 6.00
CA GLU A 102 21.16 11.07 7.05
C GLU A 102 20.21 10.91 8.23
N ASP A 103 20.73 10.59 9.40
CA ASP A 103 19.96 10.35 10.65
C ASP A 103 18.88 11.42 10.90
N GLU A 104 19.15 12.67 10.55
CA GLU A 104 18.25 13.79 10.78
C GLU A 104 17.03 13.76 9.85
N ILE A 105 17.22 13.39 8.59
CA ILE A 105 16.15 13.28 7.59
C ILE A 105 15.35 11.99 7.79
N GLU A 106 16.04 10.88 8.09
CA GLU A 106 15.40 9.61 8.43
C GLU A 106 14.46 9.79 9.63
N LYS A 107 14.96 10.38 10.73
CA LYS A 107 14.17 10.65 11.93
C LYS A 107 13.02 11.63 11.67
N TYR A 108 13.23 12.63 10.83
CA TYR A 108 12.19 13.56 10.44
C TYR A 108 11.00 12.83 9.80
N PHE A 109 11.24 11.93 8.84
CA PHE A 109 10.16 11.18 8.22
C PHE A 109 9.55 10.14 9.16
N CYS A 110 10.34 9.48 10.00
CA CYS A 110 9.81 8.57 11.02
C CYS A 110 8.83 9.28 11.94
N GLU A 111 9.20 10.44 12.47
CA GLU A 111 8.33 11.25 13.31
C GLU A 111 7.08 11.70 12.56
N LEU A 112 7.25 12.22 11.34
CA LEU A 112 6.12 12.70 10.54
C LEU A 112 5.10 11.60 10.23
N ILE A 113 5.58 10.39 9.90
CA ILE A 113 4.74 9.21 9.70
C ILE A 113 4.00 8.86 11.00
N GLN A 114 4.72 8.81 12.13
CA GLN A 114 4.16 8.44 13.42
C GLN A 114 3.07 9.40 13.89
N ARG A 115 3.23 10.69 13.59
CA ARG A 115 2.23 11.73 13.92
C ARG A 115 0.89 11.52 13.20
N VAL A 116 0.90 11.09 11.95
CA VAL A 116 -0.33 10.95 11.13
C VAL A 116 -0.90 9.54 11.10
N MET A 117 -0.02 8.54 11.24
CA MET A 117 -0.35 7.12 11.27
C MET A 117 0.40 6.46 12.43
N PRO A 118 -0.14 6.56 13.67
CA PRO A 118 0.55 6.07 14.86
C PRO A 118 0.87 4.57 14.77
N LYS A 119 2.16 4.28 14.73
CA LYS A 119 2.76 2.95 14.71
C LYS A 119 4.16 3.01 15.35
N SER A 120 4.72 1.87 15.71
CA SER A 120 6.00 1.84 16.44
C SER A 120 7.16 2.43 15.63
N ASP A 121 8.20 2.87 16.31
CA ASP A 121 9.41 3.44 15.68
C ASP A 121 10.02 2.50 14.65
N SER A 122 10.06 1.20 14.95
CA SER A 122 10.60 0.19 14.03
C SER A 122 9.78 0.08 12.73
N GLN A 123 8.48 0.30 12.79
CA GLN A 123 7.61 0.28 11.62
C GLN A 123 7.74 1.57 10.79
N CYS A 124 7.87 2.72 11.45
CA CYS A 124 8.15 3.99 10.77
C CYS A 124 9.50 3.93 10.05
N LEU A 125 10.54 3.44 10.73
CA LEU A 125 11.86 3.23 10.16
C LEU A 125 11.83 2.22 8.99
N GLY A 126 11.05 1.16 9.11
CA GLY A 126 10.83 0.17 8.06
C GLY A 126 10.30 0.81 6.77
N GLU A 127 9.28 1.67 6.89
CA GLU A 127 8.69 2.38 5.75
C GLU A 127 9.69 3.35 5.08
N VAL A 128 10.44 4.13 5.86
CA VAL A 128 11.49 5.01 5.34
C VAL A 128 12.60 4.20 4.65
N THR A 129 12.99 3.06 5.24
CA THR A 129 14.02 2.16 4.68
C THR A 129 13.57 1.56 3.35
N VAL A 130 12.34 1.06 3.25
CA VAL A 130 11.79 0.50 1.99
C VAL A 130 11.79 1.57 0.90
N THR A 131 11.33 2.78 1.22
CA THR A 131 11.33 3.91 0.27
C THR A 131 12.74 4.26 -0.19
N ARG A 132 13.71 4.34 0.73
CA ARG A 132 15.11 4.61 0.41
C ARG A 132 15.71 3.53 -0.50
N VAL A 133 15.55 2.26 -0.14
CA VAL A 133 16.09 1.14 -0.93
C VAL A 133 15.44 1.06 -2.32
N PHE A 134 14.15 1.39 -2.43
CA PHE A 134 13.51 1.52 -3.73
C PHE A 134 14.21 2.59 -4.60
N LEU A 135 14.48 3.77 -4.05
CA LEU A 135 15.18 4.83 -4.79
C LEU A 135 16.62 4.40 -5.16
N GLU A 136 17.31 3.70 -4.27
CA GLU A 136 18.65 3.13 -4.56
C GLU A 136 18.63 2.17 -5.75
N ASN A 137 17.61 1.31 -5.84
CA ASN A 137 17.43 0.36 -6.94
C ASN A 137 17.26 1.06 -8.31
N PHE A 138 16.74 2.28 -8.33
CA PHE A 138 16.51 3.07 -9.53
C PHE A 138 17.47 4.26 -9.68
N SER A 139 18.59 4.24 -8.98
CA SER A 139 19.64 5.27 -9.10
C SER A 139 20.48 5.09 -10.38
N GLY A 140 21.12 6.18 -10.78
CA GLY A 140 22.02 6.19 -11.95
C GLY A 140 21.28 5.84 -13.24
N ASP A 141 21.78 4.85 -13.96
CA ASP A 141 21.27 4.45 -15.28
C ASP A 141 20.12 3.43 -15.26
N ASN A 142 19.70 2.98 -14.07
CA ASN A 142 18.73 1.90 -13.94
C ASN A 142 17.33 2.27 -14.47
N VAL A 143 16.93 3.55 -14.40
CA VAL A 143 15.65 4.02 -14.93
C VAL A 143 15.56 3.80 -16.44
N ARG A 144 16.64 4.02 -17.17
CA ARG A 144 16.67 3.85 -18.63
C ARG A 144 16.37 2.41 -19.06
N PHE A 145 16.78 1.43 -18.27
CA PHE A 145 16.52 0.02 -18.59
C PHE A 145 15.03 -0.37 -18.56
N LEU A 146 14.20 0.42 -17.91
CA LEU A 146 12.74 0.21 -17.92
C LEU A 146 12.11 0.48 -19.29
N ALA A 147 12.75 1.30 -20.12
CA ALA A 147 12.23 1.70 -21.44
C ALA A 147 12.33 0.60 -22.50
N ARG A 148 13.17 -0.41 -22.26
CA ARG A 148 13.44 -1.47 -23.25
C ARG A 148 12.39 -2.58 -23.22
N SER A 149 12.17 -3.17 -24.38
CA SER A 149 11.55 -4.45 -24.56
C SER A 149 12.56 -5.33 -25.34
N PHE A 150 12.11 -6.16 -26.25
CA PHE A 150 12.99 -7.02 -27.06
C PHE A 150 13.04 -6.54 -28.52
N SER A 151 14.06 -7.00 -29.25
CA SER A 151 14.20 -6.75 -30.67
C SER A 151 14.28 -8.07 -31.43
N ASN A 152 13.71 -8.13 -32.63
CA ASN A 152 13.75 -9.26 -33.52
C ASN A 152 14.41 -8.89 -34.86
N PRO A 153 15.10 -9.84 -35.53
CA PRO A 153 15.46 -9.66 -36.93
C PRO A 153 14.21 -9.45 -37.79
N GLY A 154 14.34 -8.64 -38.82
CA GLY A 154 13.29 -8.50 -39.82
C GLY A 154 13.15 -9.72 -40.73
N ASN A 155 12.12 -9.73 -41.57
CA ASN A 155 11.86 -10.81 -42.53
C ASN A 155 12.79 -10.79 -43.75
N HIS A 156 13.49 -9.67 -43.98
CA HIS A 156 14.41 -9.50 -45.11
C HIS A 156 15.53 -8.52 -44.74
N LEU A 157 16.55 -8.44 -45.59
CA LEU A 157 17.67 -7.50 -45.41
C LEU A 157 17.17 -6.05 -45.37
N GLY A 158 17.61 -5.30 -44.37
CA GLY A 158 17.20 -3.90 -44.16
C GLY A 158 15.95 -3.72 -43.32
N GLN A 159 15.29 -4.80 -42.86
CA GLN A 159 14.19 -4.73 -41.91
C GLN A 159 14.65 -5.04 -40.47
N GLU A 160 14.24 -4.23 -39.51
CA GLU A 160 14.46 -4.42 -38.09
C GLU A 160 13.13 -4.23 -37.34
N SER A 161 12.91 -5.00 -36.29
CA SER A 161 11.79 -4.81 -35.38
C SER A 161 12.31 -4.60 -33.96
N SER A 162 11.89 -3.48 -33.34
CA SER A 162 12.31 -3.09 -32.00
C SER A 162 11.12 -2.76 -31.13
N GLY A 163 11.01 -3.46 -30.00
CA GLY A 163 10.00 -3.19 -28.98
C GLY A 163 10.51 -2.18 -27.96
N TYR A 164 9.60 -1.30 -27.55
CA TYR A 164 9.81 -0.30 -26.52
C TYR A 164 8.66 -0.26 -25.52
N ARG A 165 8.95 0.20 -24.32
CA ARG A 165 7.93 0.54 -23.34
C ARG A 165 7.59 2.02 -23.49
N TRP A 166 6.28 2.32 -23.62
CA TRP A 166 5.80 3.67 -23.98
C TRP A 166 4.86 4.21 -22.92
N PRO A 167 4.96 5.50 -22.49
CA PRO A 167 4.09 6.11 -21.52
C PRO A 167 2.64 6.16 -21.97
N PHE A 168 1.73 6.22 -21.02
CA PHE A 168 0.34 6.56 -21.27
C PHE A 168 0.14 8.09 -21.44
N GLY A 169 0.98 8.91 -20.81
CA GLY A 169 0.87 10.37 -20.74
C GLY A 169 0.23 10.85 -19.47
N SER A 170 -0.97 11.46 -19.55
CA SER A 170 -1.71 11.92 -18.37
C SER A 170 -2.23 10.75 -17.56
N THR A 171 -1.82 10.65 -16.30
CA THR A 171 -2.24 9.59 -15.39
C THR A 171 -2.76 10.16 -14.07
N CYS A 172 -3.37 9.33 -13.26
CA CYS A 172 -3.83 9.68 -11.94
C CYS A 172 -3.38 8.63 -10.92
N ILE A 173 -3.10 9.05 -9.69
CA ILE A 173 -2.75 8.18 -8.58
C ILE A 173 -3.62 8.54 -7.38
N ILE A 174 -4.27 7.54 -6.79
CA ILE A 174 -4.96 7.67 -5.50
C ILE A 174 -4.32 6.69 -4.54
N ALA A 175 -3.64 7.21 -3.53
CA ALA A 175 -2.92 6.44 -2.52
C ALA A 175 -3.65 6.45 -1.16
N PRO A 176 -3.54 5.36 -0.38
CA PRO A 176 -4.19 5.19 0.92
C PRO A 176 -3.44 5.90 2.04
N PHE A 177 -3.91 5.69 3.27
CA PHE A 177 -3.38 6.33 4.48
C PHE A 177 -2.34 5.49 5.23
N ASN A 178 -2.35 4.18 5.08
CA ASN A 178 -1.66 3.24 5.99
C ASN A 178 -0.13 3.19 5.85
N PHE A 179 0.37 3.48 4.64
CA PHE A 179 1.79 3.70 4.36
C PHE A 179 1.96 5.04 3.64
N PRO A 180 1.93 6.16 4.38
CA PRO A 180 1.82 7.49 3.81
C PRO A 180 3.05 7.96 3.02
N LEU A 181 4.19 7.31 3.19
CA LEU A 181 5.43 7.58 2.44
C LEU A 181 5.63 6.55 1.33
N GLU A 182 5.71 5.28 1.69
CA GLU A 182 6.11 4.19 0.80
C GLU A 182 5.20 4.08 -0.43
N ILE A 183 3.90 3.87 -0.23
CA ILE A 183 2.98 3.60 -1.34
C ILE A 183 2.93 4.75 -2.35
N PRO A 184 2.68 6.02 -1.95
CA PRO A 184 2.62 7.10 -2.94
C PRO A 184 3.96 7.34 -3.63
N VAL A 185 5.10 7.18 -2.95
CA VAL A 185 6.41 7.39 -3.56
C VAL A 185 6.71 6.33 -4.61
N LEU A 186 6.50 5.04 -4.31
CA LEU A 186 6.73 3.95 -5.26
C LEU A 186 5.85 4.09 -6.51
N GLN A 187 4.59 4.49 -6.33
CA GLN A 187 3.65 4.70 -7.44
C GLN A 187 4.02 5.92 -8.29
N VAL A 188 4.30 7.05 -7.66
CA VAL A 188 4.64 8.29 -8.36
C VAL A 188 5.95 8.16 -9.13
N MET A 189 6.99 7.64 -8.49
CA MET A 189 8.28 7.44 -9.15
C MET A 189 8.16 6.44 -10.30
N GLY A 190 7.40 5.34 -10.13
CA GLY A 190 7.12 4.41 -11.21
C GLY A 190 6.44 5.06 -12.42
N ALA A 191 5.45 5.93 -12.18
CA ALA A 191 4.80 6.70 -13.24
C ALA A 191 5.77 7.64 -13.95
N LEU A 192 6.59 8.38 -13.20
CA LEU A 192 7.58 9.32 -13.72
C LEU A 192 8.70 8.61 -14.50
N PHE A 193 9.20 7.48 -14.02
CA PHE A 193 10.24 6.69 -14.71
C PHE A 193 9.81 6.30 -16.12
N MET A 194 8.54 5.98 -16.31
CA MET A 194 7.98 5.61 -17.61
C MET A 194 7.57 6.81 -18.48
N GLY A 195 7.76 8.05 -17.98
CA GLY A 195 7.45 9.27 -18.73
C GLY A 195 6.00 9.76 -18.63
N ASN A 196 5.24 9.23 -17.68
CA ASN A 196 3.89 9.73 -17.40
C ASN A 196 3.93 11.02 -16.57
N ARG A 197 2.84 11.79 -16.61
CA ARG A 197 2.61 12.95 -15.76
C ARG A 197 1.40 12.69 -14.86
N PRO A 198 1.61 12.31 -13.59
CA PRO A 198 0.52 11.97 -12.70
C PRO A 198 -0.12 13.20 -12.01
N LEU A 199 -1.45 13.17 -11.85
CA LEU A 199 -2.17 13.89 -10.82
C LEU A 199 -2.30 12.98 -9.61
N VAL A 200 -1.79 13.43 -8.47
CA VAL A 200 -1.67 12.61 -7.26
C VAL A 200 -2.62 13.10 -6.18
N LYS A 201 -3.37 12.17 -5.57
CA LYS A 201 -4.13 12.39 -4.35
C LYS A 201 -3.76 11.33 -3.33
N VAL A 202 -3.29 11.75 -2.18
CA VAL A 202 -3.10 10.91 -0.98
C VAL A 202 -4.26 11.14 -0.02
N ASP A 203 -4.54 10.20 0.87
CA ASP A 203 -5.55 10.40 1.92
C ASP A 203 -5.22 11.67 2.74
N SER A 204 -6.21 12.54 2.91
CA SER A 204 -6.00 13.86 3.53
C SER A 204 -5.50 13.77 4.98
N LYS A 205 -5.80 12.67 5.68
CA LYS A 205 -5.31 12.46 7.06
C LYS A 205 -3.80 12.40 7.17
N VAL A 206 -3.13 12.00 6.08
CA VAL A 206 -1.69 11.70 6.07
C VAL A 206 -0.92 12.41 4.95
N SER A 207 -1.58 13.26 4.19
CA SER A 207 -1.03 13.87 2.96
C SER A 207 0.21 14.73 3.18
N VAL A 208 0.42 15.24 4.40
CA VAL A 208 1.61 16.00 4.79
C VAL A 208 2.90 15.20 4.57
N VAL A 209 2.89 13.88 4.78
CA VAL A 209 4.08 13.03 4.61
C VAL A 209 4.52 13.04 3.15
N PHE A 210 3.60 12.80 2.23
CA PHE A 210 3.91 12.82 0.81
C PHE A 210 4.27 14.23 0.31
N GLU A 211 3.60 15.29 0.79
CA GLU A 211 3.94 16.65 0.44
C GLU A 211 5.37 17.00 0.82
N GLN A 212 5.80 16.68 2.04
CA GLN A 212 7.17 16.95 2.48
C GLN A 212 8.19 16.09 1.71
N PHE A 213 7.83 14.87 1.35
CA PHE A 213 8.70 14.05 0.50
C PHE A 213 8.79 14.58 -0.93
N LEU A 214 7.71 15.13 -1.46
CA LEU A 214 7.73 15.78 -2.77
C LEU A 214 8.64 17.03 -2.77
N ARG A 215 8.70 17.77 -1.66
CA ARG A 215 9.67 18.87 -1.48
C ARG A 215 11.12 18.35 -1.49
N LEU A 216 11.38 17.21 -0.86
CA LEU A 216 12.69 16.54 -0.92
C LEU A 216 13.05 16.16 -2.37
N LEU A 217 12.13 15.54 -3.12
CA LEU A 217 12.38 15.18 -4.52
C LEU A 217 12.68 16.41 -5.39
N ILE A 218 11.94 17.50 -5.20
CA ILE A 218 12.16 18.77 -5.91
C ILE A 218 13.51 19.38 -5.52
N HIS A 219 13.89 19.37 -4.25
CA HIS A 219 15.21 19.78 -3.78
C HIS A 219 16.34 18.94 -4.45
N CYS A 220 16.09 17.66 -4.69
CA CYS A 220 17.02 16.76 -5.39
C CYS A 220 17.04 16.92 -6.92
N GLY A 221 16.21 17.79 -7.47
CA GLY A 221 16.21 18.13 -8.90
C GLY A 221 15.03 17.58 -9.71
N LEU A 222 13.98 17.04 -9.08
CA LEU A 222 12.74 16.72 -9.77
C LEU A 222 12.07 18.02 -10.24
N PRO A 223 11.76 18.19 -11.54
CA PRO A 223 11.00 19.36 -11.99
C PRO A 223 9.62 19.39 -11.35
N PRO A 224 9.24 20.49 -10.65
CA PRO A 224 7.97 20.55 -9.92
C PRO A 224 6.74 20.49 -10.85
N SER A 225 6.91 20.77 -12.14
CA SER A 225 5.85 20.67 -13.16
C SER A 225 5.61 19.25 -13.68
N ASP A 226 6.39 18.26 -13.26
CA ASP A 226 6.28 16.88 -13.74
C ASP A 226 5.07 16.13 -13.16
N LEU A 227 4.48 16.66 -12.11
CA LEU A 227 3.26 16.13 -11.50
C LEU A 227 2.42 17.25 -10.89
N ASP A 228 1.16 16.95 -10.63
CA ASP A 228 0.30 17.78 -9.79
C ASP A 228 -0.10 17.00 -8.52
N PHE A 229 -0.27 17.71 -7.41
CA PHE A 229 -0.70 17.14 -6.14
C PHE A 229 -1.92 17.89 -5.63
N ILE A 230 -3.03 17.18 -5.41
CA ILE A 230 -4.31 17.74 -4.98
C ILE A 230 -4.75 17.17 -3.64
N ASN A 231 -5.16 18.04 -2.74
CA ASN A 231 -5.86 17.70 -1.52
C ASN A 231 -7.34 18.06 -1.67
N CYS A 232 -8.20 17.06 -1.62
CA CYS A 232 -9.65 17.21 -1.71
C CYS A 232 -10.35 16.04 -1.04
N ARG A 233 -11.66 16.17 -0.81
CA ARG A 233 -12.50 15.06 -0.33
C ARG A 233 -12.64 13.99 -1.42
N GLY A 234 -12.87 12.75 -0.98
CA GLY A 234 -13.04 11.61 -1.91
C GLY A 234 -14.17 11.82 -2.93
N GLN A 235 -15.27 12.47 -2.51
CA GLN A 235 -16.36 12.82 -3.41
C GLN A 235 -15.90 13.76 -4.52
N VAL A 236 -15.20 14.83 -4.18
CA VAL A 236 -14.67 15.81 -5.14
C VAL A 236 -13.69 15.16 -6.11
N MET A 237 -12.82 14.27 -5.59
CA MET A 237 -11.93 13.49 -6.46
C MET A 237 -12.70 12.59 -7.43
N GLY A 238 -13.77 11.97 -6.99
CA GLY A 238 -14.67 11.17 -7.84
C GLY A 238 -15.31 12.01 -8.94
N GLU A 239 -15.74 13.24 -8.65
CA GLU A 239 -16.28 14.19 -9.63
C GLU A 239 -15.20 14.63 -10.63
N LEU A 240 -14.01 15.01 -10.15
CA LEU A 240 -12.85 15.34 -11.00
C LEU A 240 -12.52 14.20 -12.00
N ILE A 241 -12.49 12.96 -11.52
CA ILE A 241 -12.22 11.79 -12.37
C ILE A 241 -13.30 11.63 -13.43
N LYS A 242 -14.56 11.79 -13.08
CA LYS A 242 -15.68 11.74 -14.01
C LYS A 242 -15.58 12.79 -15.10
N ASP A 243 -15.28 14.04 -14.72
CA ASP A 243 -15.19 15.18 -15.63
C ASP A 243 -13.94 15.11 -16.52
N SER A 244 -12.89 14.43 -16.06
CA SER A 244 -11.63 14.25 -16.78
C SER A 244 -11.43 12.84 -17.38
N LYS A 245 -12.46 12.00 -17.39
CA LYS A 245 -12.37 10.59 -17.84
C LYS A 245 -11.77 10.39 -19.23
N ASP A 246 -11.94 11.35 -20.14
CA ASP A 246 -11.39 11.28 -21.50
C ASP A 246 -9.94 11.80 -21.57
N LYS A 247 -9.48 12.52 -20.55
CA LYS A 247 -8.12 13.04 -20.39
C LYS A 247 -7.22 12.08 -19.60
N ILE A 248 -7.76 11.46 -18.55
CA ILE A 248 -7.05 10.43 -17.77
C ILE A 248 -6.91 9.16 -18.64
N ARG A 249 -5.68 8.73 -18.86
CA ARG A 249 -5.36 7.55 -19.65
C ARG A 249 -5.15 6.31 -18.81
N LEU A 250 -4.76 6.50 -17.58
CA LEU A 250 -4.61 5.44 -16.58
C LEU A 250 -4.76 6.04 -15.19
N LEU A 251 -5.50 5.37 -14.33
CA LEU A 251 -5.52 5.62 -12.89
C LEU A 251 -4.93 4.42 -12.18
N GLN A 252 -4.00 4.63 -11.24
CA GLN A 252 -3.67 3.63 -10.24
C GLN A 252 -4.36 3.97 -8.93
N PHE A 253 -5.12 3.03 -8.42
CA PHE A 253 -5.88 3.15 -7.18
C PHE A 253 -5.43 2.08 -6.18
N THR A 254 -5.14 2.52 -4.96
CA THR A 254 -4.94 1.63 -3.81
C THR A 254 -5.94 2.03 -2.73
N GLY A 255 -6.80 1.09 -2.30
CA GLY A 255 -7.84 1.33 -1.31
C GLY A 255 -8.95 0.30 -1.33
N SER A 256 -10.18 0.67 -0.89
CA SER A 256 -11.28 -0.27 -0.75
C SER A 256 -11.84 -0.74 -2.10
N LYS A 257 -12.31 -1.99 -2.12
CA LYS A 257 -12.88 -2.65 -3.31
C LYS A 257 -14.08 -1.90 -3.88
N GLU A 258 -14.96 -1.39 -3.03
CA GLU A 258 -16.16 -0.67 -3.49
C GLU A 258 -15.81 0.59 -4.27
N VAL A 259 -14.78 1.32 -3.82
CA VAL A 259 -14.30 2.51 -4.53
C VAL A 259 -13.60 2.12 -5.82
N ALA A 260 -12.76 1.08 -5.81
CA ALA A 260 -12.06 0.56 -6.98
C ALA A 260 -13.03 0.19 -8.12
N GLU A 261 -14.08 -0.56 -7.80
CA GLU A 261 -15.10 -0.98 -8.78
C GLU A 261 -15.87 0.21 -9.37
N LYS A 262 -16.24 1.20 -8.54
CA LYS A 262 -16.88 2.43 -9.02
C LYS A 262 -15.97 3.20 -9.99
N LEU A 263 -14.71 3.38 -9.64
CA LEU A 263 -13.72 4.07 -10.48
C LEU A 263 -13.46 3.30 -11.79
N ALA A 264 -13.46 1.97 -11.75
CA ALA A 264 -13.31 1.13 -12.93
C ALA A 264 -14.43 1.35 -13.95
N VAL A 265 -15.67 1.49 -13.47
CA VAL A 265 -16.82 1.82 -14.31
C VAL A 265 -16.71 3.25 -14.89
N ASP A 266 -16.43 4.24 -14.05
CA ASP A 266 -16.33 5.65 -14.44
C ASP A 266 -15.23 5.87 -15.51
N LEU A 267 -14.10 5.16 -15.41
CA LEU A 267 -12.95 5.22 -16.33
C LEU A 267 -13.01 4.22 -17.48
N LYS A 268 -14.08 3.43 -17.60
CA LYS A 268 -14.22 2.40 -18.64
C LYS A 268 -13.02 1.43 -18.67
N GLY A 269 -12.60 0.98 -17.50
CA GLY A 269 -11.50 0.02 -17.31
C GLY A 269 -10.09 0.59 -17.43
N LYS A 270 -9.90 1.92 -17.59
CA LYS A 270 -8.57 2.55 -17.58
C LYS A 270 -8.03 2.70 -16.15
N ILE A 271 -7.94 1.60 -15.45
CA ILE A 271 -7.54 1.55 -14.05
C ILE A 271 -6.63 0.36 -13.78
N LYS A 272 -5.67 0.56 -12.89
CA LYS A 272 -4.89 -0.46 -12.22
C LYS A 272 -5.19 -0.39 -10.72
N ILE A 273 -5.39 -1.53 -10.08
CA ILE A 273 -5.91 -1.59 -8.72
C ILE A 273 -5.06 -2.46 -7.79
N GLU A 274 -5.00 -2.02 -6.55
CA GLU A 274 -4.72 -2.81 -5.36
C GLU A 274 -5.89 -2.54 -4.40
N ASP A 275 -6.89 -3.41 -4.43
CA ASP A 275 -8.21 -3.17 -3.83
C ASP A 275 -8.47 -4.07 -2.62
N ALA A 276 -7.74 -3.87 -1.56
CA ALA A 276 -7.81 -4.63 -0.33
C ALA A 276 -7.14 -6.01 -0.39
N GLY A 277 -6.72 -6.50 0.76
CA GLY A 277 -6.22 -7.83 0.99
C GLY A 277 -7.09 -8.55 2.04
N PHE A 278 -7.41 -9.79 1.79
CA PHE A 278 -7.87 -10.72 2.82
C PHE A 278 -6.84 -11.84 2.90
N ASP A 279 -5.69 -11.49 3.48
CA ASP A 279 -4.51 -12.31 3.42
C ASP A 279 -4.55 -13.44 4.43
N TRP A 280 -4.04 -14.57 3.99
CA TRP A 280 -4.12 -15.79 4.77
C TRP A 280 -2.75 -16.45 4.97
N LYS A 281 -2.68 -17.17 6.07
CA LYS A 281 -1.56 -18.05 6.39
C LYS A 281 -2.07 -19.47 6.63
N VAL A 282 -1.44 -20.46 6.00
CA VAL A 282 -1.69 -21.87 6.26
C VAL A 282 -0.45 -22.49 6.91
N ILE A 283 -0.60 -23.00 8.12
CA ILE A 283 0.45 -23.75 8.83
C ILE A 283 0.23 -25.23 8.59
N GLY A 284 1.23 -25.90 8.03
CA GLY A 284 1.22 -27.31 7.64
C GLY A 284 1.27 -28.31 8.81
N PRO A 285 1.16 -29.61 8.53
CA PRO A 285 1.12 -30.66 9.54
C PRO A 285 2.47 -30.96 10.21
N ASP A 286 3.57 -30.49 9.62
CA ASP A 286 4.95 -30.75 10.01
C ASP A 286 5.39 -29.92 11.23
N TYR A 287 4.68 -30.11 12.36
CA TYR A 287 5.00 -29.47 13.63
C TYR A 287 6.40 -29.80 14.10
N ASP A 288 7.14 -28.76 14.48
CA ASP A 288 8.45 -28.87 15.13
C ASP A 288 8.57 -27.74 16.18
N SER A 289 8.66 -28.13 17.43
CA SER A 289 8.67 -27.20 18.58
C SER A 289 9.79 -26.15 18.53
N LYS A 290 10.89 -26.41 17.85
CA LYS A 290 11.98 -25.43 17.67
C LYS A 290 11.55 -24.19 16.87
N TRP A 291 10.48 -24.27 16.08
CA TRP A 291 9.95 -23.18 15.30
C TRP A 291 8.79 -22.44 15.97
N SER A 292 8.20 -23.01 17.03
CA SER A 292 6.96 -22.49 17.64
C SER A 292 7.06 -21.04 18.06
N GLU A 293 8.17 -20.63 18.66
CA GLU A 293 8.38 -19.24 19.08
C GLU A 293 8.39 -18.29 17.87
N HIS A 294 9.15 -18.63 16.84
CA HIS A 294 9.24 -17.82 15.63
C HIS A 294 7.92 -17.75 14.87
N VAL A 295 7.23 -18.89 14.72
CA VAL A 295 5.94 -18.97 14.01
C VAL A 295 4.88 -18.16 14.76
N ALA A 296 4.83 -18.24 16.09
CA ALA A 296 3.92 -17.45 16.91
C ALA A 296 4.19 -15.96 16.76
N TRP A 297 5.47 -15.56 16.89
CA TRP A 297 5.89 -14.17 16.71
C TRP A 297 5.51 -13.64 15.33
N GLN A 298 5.79 -14.41 14.27
CA GLN A 298 5.45 -13.98 12.90
C GLN A 298 3.94 -13.89 12.66
N CYS A 299 3.13 -14.76 13.26
CA CYS A 299 1.67 -14.65 13.17
C CYS A 299 1.14 -13.41 13.90
N ASP A 300 1.71 -13.08 15.06
CA ASP A 300 1.36 -11.90 15.84
C ASP A 300 1.76 -10.60 15.11
N GLU A 301 2.97 -10.56 14.54
CA GLU A 301 3.45 -9.43 13.73
C GLU A 301 2.62 -9.23 12.45
N ASP A 302 2.32 -10.32 11.74
CA ASP A 302 1.53 -10.23 10.51
C ASP A 302 0.10 -9.75 10.79
N ALA A 303 -0.51 -10.16 11.89
CA ALA A 303 -1.88 -9.80 12.23
C ALA A 303 -2.01 -8.39 12.84
N TYR A 304 -1.09 -7.99 13.73
CA TYR A 304 -1.32 -6.85 14.62
C TYR A 304 -0.38 -5.67 14.44
N ASN A 305 0.71 -5.81 13.71
CA ASN A 305 1.60 -4.71 13.41
C ASN A 305 0.85 -3.57 12.70
N ALA A 306 1.16 -2.30 12.97
CA ALA A 306 0.40 -1.13 12.52
C ALA A 306 -1.10 -1.21 12.88
N SER A 307 -1.44 -1.86 13.99
CA SER A 307 -2.82 -2.16 14.40
C SER A 307 -3.62 -2.91 13.34
N GLY A 308 -2.97 -3.81 12.59
CA GLY A 308 -3.58 -4.57 11.49
C GLY A 308 -3.95 -3.74 10.27
N GLN A 309 -3.58 -2.46 10.20
CA GLN A 309 -3.91 -1.57 9.09
C GLN A 309 -2.89 -1.69 7.95
N LYS A 310 -2.68 -2.91 7.50
CA LYS A 310 -1.82 -3.25 6.36
C LYS A 310 -2.65 -4.00 5.32
N CYS A 311 -2.46 -3.67 4.05
CA CYS A 311 -3.07 -4.45 2.97
C CYS A 311 -2.62 -5.93 2.99
N SER A 312 -1.45 -6.20 3.56
CA SER A 312 -0.86 -7.53 3.75
C SER A 312 -1.04 -8.09 5.16
N ALA A 313 -1.92 -7.52 5.99
CA ALA A 313 -2.17 -8.06 7.34
C ALA A 313 -2.79 -9.47 7.26
N GLN A 314 -2.33 -10.35 8.14
CA GLN A 314 -2.91 -11.68 8.28
C GLN A 314 -4.35 -11.58 8.81
N SER A 315 -5.32 -11.64 7.91
CA SER A 315 -6.74 -11.67 8.24
C SER A 315 -7.22 -13.06 8.66
N MET A 316 -6.55 -14.11 8.16
CA MET A 316 -6.92 -15.50 8.38
C MET A 316 -5.71 -16.39 8.64
N LEU A 317 -5.77 -17.17 9.71
CA LEU A 317 -4.80 -18.20 10.07
C LEU A 317 -5.46 -19.58 10.03
N PHE A 318 -5.14 -20.39 9.03
CA PHE A 318 -5.42 -21.82 9.02
C PHE A 318 -4.28 -22.55 9.71
N MET A 319 -4.54 -23.15 10.85
CA MET A 319 -3.53 -23.80 11.68
C MET A 319 -3.78 -25.29 11.77
N HIS A 320 -2.81 -26.11 11.36
CA HIS A 320 -2.95 -27.54 11.53
C HIS A 320 -3.03 -27.92 13.03
N LYS A 321 -3.85 -28.90 13.34
CA LYS A 321 -4.13 -29.38 14.70
C LYS A 321 -2.87 -29.66 15.54
N ASN A 322 -1.80 -30.10 14.89
CA ASN A 322 -0.53 -30.43 15.56
C ASN A 322 0.10 -29.20 16.27
N TRP A 323 -0.22 -27.99 15.83
CA TRP A 323 0.32 -26.75 16.40
C TRP A 323 -0.57 -26.14 17.50
N GLU A 324 -1.84 -26.52 17.58
CA GLU A 324 -2.85 -25.83 18.38
C GLU A 324 -2.45 -25.67 19.85
N GLN A 325 -1.99 -26.76 20.48
CA GLN A 325 -1.69 -26.76 21.92
C GLN A 325 -0.52 -25.86 22.30
N ASP A 326 0.45 -25.68 21.41
CA ASP A 326 1.63 -24.85 21.65
C ASP A 326 1.44 -23.41 21.12
N LEU A 327 0.83 -23.25 19.96
CA LEU A 327 0.78 -21.96 19.27
C LEU A 327 -0.29 -21.02 19.86
N ILE A 328 -1.49 -21.50 20.18
CA ILE A 328 -2.57 -20.64 20.72
C ILE A 328 -2.16 -19.93 22.02
N PRO A 329 -1.58 -20.60 23.03
CA PRO A 329 -1.12 -19.90 24.23
C PRO A 329 -0.05 -18.83 23.95
N ARG A 330 0.85 -19.06 23.00
CA ARG A 330 1.88 -18.10 22.60
C ARG A 330 1.27 -16.88 21.90
N LEU A 331 0.30 -17.07 21.02
CA LEU A 331 -0.42 -15.97 20.36
C LEU A 331 -1.13 -15.09 21.39
N ILE A 332 -1.78 -15.69 22.39
CA ILE A 332 -2.45 -14.95 23.47
C ILE A 332 -1.43 -14.14 24.28
N ASP A 333 -0.29 -14.75 24.64
CA ASP A 333 0.76 -14.09 25.40
C ASP A 333 1.37 -12.90 24.63
N LEU A 334 1.71 -13.07 23.34
CA LEU A 334 2.28 -12.02 22.50
C LEU A 334 1.29 -10.85 22.31
N ALA A 335 0.06 -11.15 21.94
CA ALA A 335 -0.98 -10.14 21.75
C ALA A 335 -1.23 -9.31 23.03
N SER A 336 -1.19 -9.95 24.21
CA SER A 336 -1.37 -9.27 25.50
C SER A 336 -0.26 -8.28 25.88
N LYS A 337 0.90 -8.38 25.24
CA LYS A 337 2.06 -7.53 25.48
C LYS A 337 2.05 -6.25 24.65
N ARG A 338 1.21 -6.15 23.61
CA ARG A 338 1.09 -4.95 22.79
C ARG A 338 0.47 -3.80 23.55
N LYS A 339 1.08 -2.62 23.49
CA LYS A 339 0.69 -1.46 24.30
C LYS A 339 0.58 -0.20 23.43
N LEU A 340 -0.46 0.58 23.69
CA LEU A 340 -0.63 1.90 23.08
C LEU A 340 0.55 2.85 23.36
N LYS A 341 1.14 2.76 24.56
CA LYS A 341 2.28 3.59 24.94
C LYS A 341 3.47 3.44 23.97
N ASP A 342 3.70 2.22 23.48
CA ASP A 342 4.83 1.90 22.61
C ASP A 342 4.39 1.91 21.12
N LEU A 343 3.13 2.29 20.85
CA LEU A 343 2.47 2.27 19.55
C LEU A 343 2.54 0.91 18.84
N ASP A 344 2.71 -0.17 19.60
CA ASP A 344 2.59 -1.55 19.11
C ASP A 344 1.14 -1.91 18.79
N ILE A 345 0.22 -1.15 19.36
CA ILE A 345 -1.20 -1.05 19.04
C ILE A 345 -1.59 0.43 19.12
N GLY A 346 -2.49 0.88 18.26
CA GLY A 346 -2.88 2.28 18.19
C GLY A 346 -4.26 2.49 17.59
N PRO A 347 -4.58 3.74 17.22
CA PRO A 347 -5.89 4.05 16.63
C PRO A 347 -6.09 3.36 15.28
N VAL A 348 -7.31 2.91 15.04
CA VAL A 348 -7.76 2.38 13.75
C VAL A 348 -8.47 3.51 12.99
N LEU A 349 -7.90 3.93 11.86
CA LEU A 349 -8.31 5.18 11.20
C LEU A 349 -9.53 5.05 10.28
N THR A 350 -10.00 3.83 10.02
CA THR A 350 -11.10 3.56 9.06
C THR A 350 -12.26 2.76 9.62
N TRP A 351 -12.10 2.17 10.80
CA TRP A 351 -13.15 1.44 11.50
C TRP A 351 -13.34 2.03 12.89
N THR A 352 -14.60 2.22 13.29
CA THR A 352 -14.95 2.64 14.66
C THR A 352 -15.16 1.45 15.58
N ASN A 353 -15.06 1.65 16.90
CA ASN A 353 -15.33 0.59 17.88
C ASN A 353 -16.71 -0.06 17.72
N PRO A 354 -17.82 0.69 17.52
CA PRO A 354 -19.12 0.07 17.27
C PRO A 354 -19.14 -0.85 16.04
N GLN A 355 -18.52 -0.44 14.94
CA GLN A 355 -18.45 -1.25 13.72
C GLN A 355 -17.66 -2.55 13.91
N MET A 356 -16.50 -2.47 14.58
CA MET A 356 -15.68 -3.66 14.88
C MET A 356 -16.40 -4.60 15.84
N ARG A 357 -17.04 -4.06 16.86
CA ARG A 357 -17.82 -4.83 17.84
C ARG A 357 -18.99 -5.55 17.19
N GLU A 358 -19.79 -4.85 16.37
CA GLU A 358 -20.89 -5.45 15.60
C GLU A 358 -20.41 -6.61 14.73
N HIS A 359 -19.25 -6.45 14.09
CA HIS A 359 -18.67 -7.52 13.28
C HIS A 359 -18.27 -8.72 14.14
N ILE A 360 -17.54 -8.51 15.24
CA ILE A 360 -17.17 -9.56 16.21
C ILE A 360 -18.40 -10.30 16.72
N ASP A 361 -19.43 -9.58 17.17
CA ASP A 361 -20.66 -10.15 17.69
C ASP A 361 -21.41 -10.96 16.62
N SER A 362 -21.35 -10.52 15.37
CA SER A 362 -21.95 -11.24 14.25
C SER A 362 -21.27 -12.58 13.97
N LEU A 363 -19.94 -12.64 14.12
CA LEU A 363 -19.14 -13.85 13.94
C LEU A 363 -19.30 -14.82 15.12
N LEU A 364 -19.43 -14.32 16.33
CA LEU A 364 -19.68 -15.14 17.53
C LEU A 364 -21.04 -15.84 17.53
N LYS A 365 -21.99 -15.42 16.67
CA LYS A 365 -23.26 -16.12 16.45
C LYS A 365 -23.13 -17.37 15.59
N ILE A 366 -22.02 -17.56 14.90
CA ILE A 366 -21.75 -18.75 14.10
C ILE A 366 -21.53 -19.93 15.05
N ALA A 367 -22.22 -21.03 14.83
CA ALA A 367 -22.15 -22.20 15.70
C ALA A 367 -20.70 -22.73 15.79
N GLY A 368 -20.21 -22.96 17.01
CA GLY A 368 -18.84 -23.42 17.27
C GLY A 368 -17.77 -22.31 17.25
N SER A 369 -18.14 -21.06 16.97
CA SER A 369 -17.21 -19.93 17.07
C SER A 369 -16.95 -19.55 18.52
N LYS A 370 -15.75 -19.09 18.79
CA LYS A 370 -15.36 -18.61 20.12
C LYS A 370 -14.31 -17.50 20.04
N LEU A 371 -14.34 -16.59 21.00
CA LEU A 371 -13.27 -15.60 21.19
C LEU A 371 -12.04 -16.27 21.79
N LEU A 372 -10.89 -16.13 21.12
CA LEU A 372 -9.60 -16.63 21.61
C LEU A 372 -8.88 -15.60 22.48
N LEU A 373 -8.89 -14.34 22.03
CA LEU A 373 -8.25 -13.22 22.72
C LEU A 373 -8.89 -11.89 22.31
N GLY A 374 -8.74 -10.84 23.14
CA GLY A 374 -9.16 -9.49 22.86
C GLY A 374 -10.67 -9.27 22.89
N GLY A 375 -11.18 -8.57 21.88
CA GLY A 375 -12.61 -8.23 21.74
C GLY A 375 -13.05 -7.03 22.56
N LYS A 376 -12.13 -6.32 23.23
CA LYS A 376 -12.40 -5.14 24.06
C LYS A 376 -11.76 -3.89 23.45
N GLU A 377 -12.28 -2.75 23.84
CA GLU A 377 -11.64 -1.48 23.56
C GLU A 377 -10.41 -1.28 24.44
N LEU A 378 -9.41 -0.61 23.92
CA LEU A 378 -8.29 -0.11 24.71
C LEU A 378 -8.80 0.81 25.83
N THR A 379 -8.09 0.88 26.92
CA THR A 379 -8.46 1.72 28.08
C THR A 379 -7.40 2.80 28.31
N ASN A 380 -7.79 3.85 29.05
CA ASN A 380 -6.87 4.94 29.45
C ASN A 380 -6.21 5.64 28.26
N HIS A 381 -7.00 6.02 27.25
CA HIS A 381 -6.53 6.75 26.07
C HIS A 381 -7.45 7.93 25.74
N SER A 382 -6.96 8.82 24.84
CA SER A 382 -7.70 9.96 24.31
C SER A 382 -8.03 9.83 22.83
N ILE A 383 -7.91 8.62 22.24
CA ILE A 383 -8.25 8.37 20.83
C ILE A 383 -9.70 8.80 20.60
N PRO A 384 -9.96 9.69 19.60
CA PRO A 384 -11.30 10.21 19.36
C PRO A 384 -12.24 9.12 18.82
N SER A 385 -13.53 9.20 19.18
CA SER A 385 -14.53 8.17 18.87
C SER A 385 -14.80 7.93 17.38
N MET A 386 -14.32 8.82 16.51
CA MET A 386 -14.37 8.63 15.07
C MET A 386 -13.34 7.60 14.58
N TYR A 387 -12.39 7.21 15.41
CA TYR A 387 -11.40 6.16 15.19
C TYR A 387 -11.68 4.97 16.12
N GLY A 388 -11.21 3.81 15.70
CA GLY A 388 -11.26 2.62 16.53
C GLY A 388 -10.10 2.53 17.50
N SER A 389 -10.31 1.82 18.61
CA SER A 389 -9.30 1.56 19.64
C SER A 389 -9.51 0.15 20.21
N LEU A 390 -9.34 -0.86 19.36
CA LEU A 390 -9.56 -2.26 19.71
C LEU A 390 -8.25 -2.92 20.18
N GLU A 391 -8.33 -3.75 21.21
CA GLU A 391 -7.24 -4.68 21.57
C GLU A 391 -6.98 -5.67 20.42
N PRO A 392 -5.75 -6.24 20.30
CA PRO A 392 -5.53 -7.38 19.41
C PRO A 392 -6.58 -8.45 19.62
N THR A 393 -7.27 -8.83 18.57
CA THR A 393 -8.46 -9.70 18.66
C THR A 393 -8.34 -10.89 17.71
N ALA A 394 -8.64 -12.08 18.21
CA ALA A 394 -8.73 -13.28 17.40
C ALA A 394 -9.96 -14.12 17.75
N LEU A 395 -10.68 -14.57 16.72
CA LEU A 395 -11.80 -15.49 16.84
C LEU A 395 -11.45 -16.83 16.21
N GLN A 396 -11.74 -17.92 16.90
CA GLN A 396 -11.69 -19.24 16.28
C GLN A 396 -13.06 -19.55 15.65
N ILE A 397 -13.06 -19.92 14.37
CA ILE A 397 -14.24 -20.29 13.59
C ILE A 397 -14.03 -21.69 13.02
N PRO A 398 -15.03 -22.62 13.10
CA PRO A 398 -14.93 -23.94 12.50
C PRO A 398 -14.83 -23.85 10.97
N ILE A 399 -14.04 -24.77 10.37
CA ILE A 399 -13.84 -24.77 8.92
C ILE A 399 -15.15 -24.99 8.14
N GLU A 400 -16.10 -25.71 8.70
CA GLU A 400 -17.40 -25.99 8.08
C GLU A 400 -18.23 -24.73 7.86
N ALA A 401 -18.01 -23.68 8.66
CA ALA A 401 -18.71 -22.40 8.49
C ALA A 401 -18.40 -21.74 7.13
N PHE A 402 -17.27 -22.05 6.53
CA PHE A 402 -16.89 -21.56 5.18
C PHE A 402 -17.70 -22.18 4.04
N LEU A 403 -18.44 -23.24 4.33
CA LEU A 403 -19.35 -23.89 3.37
C LEU A 403 -20.76 -23.29 3.39
N THR A 404 -21.04 -22.37 4.32
CA THR A 404 -22.35 -21.77 4.56
C THR A 404 -22.44 -20.35 3.97
N ASP A 405 -23.61 -19.74 4.11
CA ASP A 405 -23.85 -18.33 3.73
C ASP A 405 -23.06 -17.33 4.60
N ASP A 406 -22.49 -17.79 5.71
CA ASP A 406 -21.62 -16.96 6.55
C ASP A 406 -20.25 -16.65 5.91
N PHE A 407 -19.88 -17.30 4.80
CA PHE A 407 -18.62 -17.12 4.10
C PHE A 407 -18.29 -15.63 3.87
N LYS A 408 -19.23 -14.85 3.32
CA LYS A 408 -19.02 -13.43 3.05
C LYS A 408 -18.80 -12.59 4.31
N LYS A 409 -19.40 -13.01 5.42
CA LYS A 409 -19.22 -12.37 6.72
C LYS A 409 -17.86 -12.72 7.30
N ILE A 410 -17.45 -13.99 7.23
CA ILE A 410 -16.16 -14.47 7.70
C ILE A 410 -15.02 -13.83 6.92
N THR A 411 -15.15 -13.69 5.62
CA THR A 411 -14.10 -13.14 4.74
C THR A 411 -14.20 -11.64 4.52
N LYS A 412 -14.91 -10.92 5.39
CA LYS A 412 -14.92 -9.46 5.38
C LYS A 412 -13.66 -8.94 6.05
N GLU A 413 -12.87 -8.17 5.30
CA GLU A 413 -11.69 -7.52 5.83
C GLU A 413 -12.04 -6.50 6.91
N VAL A 414 -11.47 -6.67 8.09
CA VAL A 414 -11.44 -5.65 9.14
C VAL A 414 -10.06 -5.03 9.10
N PHE A 415 -9.96 -3.80 8.58
CA PHE A 415 -8.69 -3.09 8.50
C PHE A 415 -8.31 -2.55 9.88
N GLY A 416 -7.98 -3.47 10.79
CA GLY A 416 -7.76 -3.26 12.21
C GLY A 416 -7.11 -4.49 12.87
N PRO A 417 -6.87 -4.47 14.19
CA PRO A 417 -6.14 -5.53 14.90
C PRO A 417 -7.03 -6.77 15.14
N PHE A 418 -7.41 -7.42 14.04
CA PHE A 418 -8.37 -8.51 14.04
C PHE A 418 -7.94 -9.63 13.10
N GLN A 419 -8.05 -10.88 13.55
CA GLN A 419 -7.86 -12.06 12.71
C GLN A 419 -8.82 -13.19 13.05
N ILE A 420 -9.00 -14.08 12.11
CA ILE A 420 -9.74 -15.34 12.26
C ILE A 420 -8.74 -16.49 12.32
N VAL A 421 -8.95 -17.40 13.26
CA VAL A 421 -8.16 -18.64 13.40
C VAL A 421 -9.05 -19.82 13.09
N VAL A 422 -8.57 -20.70 12.22
CA VAL A 422 -9.24 -21.96 11.86
C VAL A 422 -8.29 -23.10 12.17
N VAL A 423 -8.70 -24.00 13.03
CA VAL A 423 -7.92 -25.23 13.29
C VAL A 423 -8.45 -26.33 12.38
N TYR A 424 -7.55 -26.99 11.67
CA TYR A 424 -7.88 -28.05 10.72
C TYR A 424 -7.01 -29.30 10.90
N THR A 425 -7.47 -30.43 10.39
CA THR A 425 -6.78 -31.73 10.39
C THR A 425 -6.41 -32.14 8.96
N ASP A 426 -5.60 -33.20 8.82
CA ASP A 426 -5.27 -33.76 7.48
C ASP A 426 -6.50 -34.09 6.63
N LYS A 427 -7.61 -34.49 7.28
CA LYS A 427 -8.87 -34.82 6.57
C LYS A 427 -9.60 -33.59 6.04
N GLU A 428 -9.30 -32.41 6.57
CA GLU A 428 -10.00 -31.15 6.28
C GLU A 428 -9.20 -30.24 5.33
N ILE A 429 -8.01 -30.62 4.90
CA ILE A 429 -7.20 -29.81 3.98
C ILE A 429 -7.95 -29.47 2.67
N GLY A 430 -8.82 -30.38 2.21
CA GLY A 430 -9.70 -30.11 1.07
C GLY A 430 -10.69 -28.99 1.33
N LEU A 431 -11.19 -28.85 2.55
CA LEU A 431 -12.06 -27.73 2.94
C LEU A 431 -11.30 -26.41 3.01
N VAL A 432 -10.05 -26.44 3.51
CA VAL A 432 -9.15 -25.27 3.49
C VAL A 432 -8.94 -24.79 2.05
N LYS A 433 -8.55 -25.69 1.13
CA LYS A 433 -8.38 -25.33 -0.29
C LYS A 433 -9.67 -24.77 -0.90
N ASN A 434 -10.81 -25.35 -0.58
CA ASN A 434 -12.12 -24.85 -1.06
C ASN A 434 -12.46 -23.47 -0.49
N ALA A 435 -12.08 -23.18 0.75
CA ALA A 435 -12.23 -21.84 1.33
C ALA A 435 -11.31 -20.83 0.62
N LEU A 436 -10.06 -21.17 0.37
CA LEU A 436 -9.08 -20.33 -0.33
C LEU A 436 -9.51 -20.02 -1.77
N GLU A 437 -10.05 -21.00 -2.51
CA GLU A 437 -10.57 -20.83 -3.88
C GLU A 437 -11.69 -19.78 -3.95
N LYS A 438 -12.51 -19.68 -2.89
CA LYS A 438 -13.62 -18.73 -2.84
C LYS A 438 -13.20 -17.30 -2.47
N ILE A 439 -12.02 -17.12 -1.91
CA ILE A 439 -11.49 -15.78 -1.58
C ILE A 439 -11.11 -15.09 -2.88
N THR A 440 -11.64 -13.87 -3.08
CA THR A 440 -11.43 -13.09 -4.31
C THR A 440 -10.38 -12.00 -4.18
N GLN A 441 -9.79 -11.84 -2.99
CA GLN A 441 -8.78 -10.84 -2.68
C GLN A 441 -7.44 -11.57 -2.51
N ASN A 442 -6.59 -11.51 -3.53
CA ASN A 442 -5.42 -12.38 -3.65
C ASN A 442 -4.12 -11.55 -3.65
N LEU A 443 -3.90 -10.75 -2.59
CA LEU A 443 -2.69 -9.94 -2.46
C LEU A 443 -1.53 -10.81 -1.97
N THR A 444 -1.50 -11.16 -0.69
CA THR A 444 -0.42 -11.97 -0.13
C THR A 444 -0.92 -13.26 0.52
N ALA A 445 -0.01 -14.21 0.66
CA ALA A 445 -0.26 -15.48 1.33
C ALA A 445 1.01 -16.03 1.98
N ALA A 446 0.85 -16.88 2.99
CA ALA A 446 1.94 -17.59 3.62
C ALA A 446 1.63 -19.08 3.79
N ILE A 447 2.60 -19.94 3.46
CA ILE A 447 2.55 -21.40 3.68
C ILE A 447 3.69 -21.76 4.62
N VAL A 448 3.36 -21.96 5.90
CA VAL A 448 4.33 -22.30 6.95
C VAL A 448 4.48 -23.80 7.02
N SER A 449 5.43 -24.33 6.30
CA SER A 449 5.78 -25.73 6.25
C SER A 449 7.15 -25.90 5.59
N ASN A 450 7.91 -26.91 5.94
CA ASN A 450 9.11 -27.37 5.21
C ASN A 450 8.82 -28.60 4.34
N ASP A 451 7.60 -29.16 4.38
CA ASP A 451 7.18 -30.23 3.49
C ASP A 451 6.93 -29.65 2.08
N THR A 452 7.82 -29.99 1.16
CA THR A 452 7.78 -29.55 -0.23
C THR A 452 6.51 -29.97 -0.95
N PHE A 453 5.99 -31.18 -0.68
CA PHE A 453 4.76 -31.66 -1.32
C PHE A 453 3.54 -30.89 -0.82
N PHE A 454 3.47 -30.60 0.48
CA PHE A 454 2.43 -29.76 1.04
C PHE A 454 2.47 -28.34 0.46
N GLN A 455 3.66 -27.73 0.37
CA GLN A 455 3.83 -26.42 -0.24
C GLN A 455 3.36 -26.42 -1.71
N GLN A 456 3.81 -27.40 -2.50
CA GLN A 456 3.46 -27.49 -3.91
C GLN A 456 1.96 -27.72 -4.15
N ASP A 457 1.31 -28.53 -3.31
CA ASP A 457 -0.13 -28.75 -3.38
C ASP A 457 -0.92 -27.45 -3.14
N LEU A 458 -0.55 -26.65 -2.16
CA LEU A 458 -1.19 -25.38 -1.91
C LEU A 458 -0.88 -24.34 -3.01
N LEU A 459 0.37 -24.23 -3.43
CA LEU A 459 0.77 -23.31 -4.49
C LEU A 459 0.07 -23.58 -5.82
N ALA A 460 -0.15 -24.86 -6.15
CA ALA A 460 -0.85 -25.24 -7.36
C ALA A 460 -2.36 -24.93 -7.34
N ASN A 461 -2.93 -24.72 -6.15
CA ASN A 461 -4.36 -24.49 -5.94
C ASN A 461 -4.68 -23.06 -5.44
N THR A 462 -3.73 -22.11 -5.51
CA THR A 462 -3.92 -20.72 -5.07
C THR A 462 -3.32 -19.75 -6.08
N VAL A 463 -3.73 -18.48 -6.02
CA VAL A 463 -3.36 -17.47 -7.04
C VAL A 463 -2.88 -16.14 -6.45
N ASN A 464 -2.47 -16.09 -5.18
CA ASN A 464 -2.02 -14.84 -4.56
C ASN A 464 -0.80 -14.25 -5.28
N GLY A 465 -0.78 -12.93 -5.42
CA GLY A 465 0.26 -12.21 -6.14
C GLY A 465 1.64 -12.35 -5.52
N THR A 466 1.70 -12.41 -4.19
CA THR A 466 2.93 -12.69 -3.44
C THR A 466 2.68 -13.81 -2.45
N THR A 467 3.39 -14.92 -2.56
CA THR A 467 3.28 -16.06 -1.65
C THR A 467 4.63 -16.41 -1.04
N TYR A 468 4.68 -16.43 0.29
CA TYR A 468 5.87 -16.82 1.05
C TYR A 468 5.73 -18.27 1.51
N THR A 469 6.80 -19.05 1.44
CA THR A 469 6.83 -20.45 1.86
C THR A 469 7.96 -20.75 2.83
N GLY A 470 7.81 -21.81 3.64
CA GLY A 470 8.79 -22.24 4.63
C GLY A 470 8.42 -21.83 6.05
N MET A 471 9.17 -22.31 7.05
CA MET A 471 8.87 -22.03 8.47
C MET A 471 8.97 -20.54 8.86
N LYS A 472 9.60 -19.71 8.04
CA LYS A 472 9.67 -18.25 8.20
C LYS A 472 8.72 -17.49 7.29
N ALA A 473 7.75 -18.16 6.70
CA ALA A 473 6.77 -17.52 5.83
C ALA A 473 5.94 -16.47 6.58
N ARG A 474 5.67 -15.36 5.90
CA ARG A 474 4.97 -14.19 6.41
C ARG A 474 3.98 -13.68 5.37
N THR A 475 3.00 -12.87 5.76
CA THR A 475 2.13 -12.19 4.80
C THR A 475 2.64 -10.79 4.45
N THR A 476 3.38 -10.15 5.35
CA THR A 476 3.92 -8.80 5.16
C THR A 476 5.27 -8.85 4.46
N GLY A 477 5.42 -8.12 3.37
CA GLY A 477 6.64 -8.06 2.55
C GLY A 477 7.19 -6.66 2.38
N ALA A 478 8.32 -6.59 1.66
CA ALA A 478 9.02 -5.36 1.33
C ALA A 478 9.02 -5.18 -0.21
N PRO A 479 8.16 -4.31 -0.76
CA PRO A 479 7.89 -4.26 -2.21
C PRO A 479 9.09 -3.84 -3.06
N GLN A 480 10.13 -3.25 -2.46
CA GLN A 480 11.31 -2.81 -3.21
C GLN A 480 12.21 -3.94 -3.74
N ASN A 481 12.03 -5.20 -3.30
CA ASN A 481 12.90 -6.31 -3.69
C ASN A 481 12.18 -7.51 -4.33
N HIS A 482 10.85 -7.48 -4.41
CA HIS A 482 10.05 -8.50 -5.09
C HIS A 482 8.71 -7.91 -5.52
N TRP A 483 8.01 -8.58 -6.42
CA TRP A 483 6.66 -8.19 -6.80
C TRP A 483 5.76 -8.09 -5.56
N PHE A 484 5.04 -6.98 -5.44
CA PHE A 484 4.00 -6.79 -4.47
C PHE A 484 2.78 -6.20 -5.16
N GLY A 485 1.70 -6.95 -5.19
CA GLY A 485 0.46 -6.60 -5.84
C GLY A 485 -0.47 -7.82 -5.92
N PRO A 486 -1.78 -7.62 -6.08
CA PRO A 486 -2.73 -8.72 -6.20
C PRO A 486 -2.54 -9.51 -7.50
N SER A 487 -3.10 -10.70 -7.55
CA SER A 487 -3.13 -11.54 -8.74
C SER A 487 -4.55 -12.06 -8.98
N GLY A 488 -4.80 -12.63 -10.17
CA GLY A 488 -6.11 -13.14 -10.57
C GLY A 488 -7.09 -12.08 -11.11
N ASP A 489 -6.75 -10.79 -11.08
CA ASP A 489 -7.49 -9.72 -11.73
C ASP A 489 -6.61 -9.06 -12.81
N PRO A 490 -7.07 -8.92 -14.07
CA PRO A 490 -6.29 -8.29 -15.14
C PRO A 490 -6.00 -6.80 -14.88
N ARG A 491 -6.70 -6.16 -13.95
CA ARG A 491 -6.48 -4.78 -13.53
C ARG A 491 -5.43 -4.67 -12.44
N SER A 492 -4.91 -5.76 -11.91
CA SER A 492 -3.93 -5.77 -10.84
C SER A 492 -2.74 -4.87 -11.11
N ALA A 493 -2.32 -4.12 -10.10
CA ALA A 493 -1.11 -3.31 -10.11
C ALA A 493 -0.10 -3.86 -9.11
N GLY A 494 1.10 -4.16 -9.59
CA GLY A 494 2.24 -4.37 -8.70
C GLY A 494 3.01 -3.08 -8.46
N ILE A 495 3.78 -3.02 -7.40
CA ILE A 495 4.69 -1.91 -7.07
C ILE A 495 6.10 -2.41 -6.80
N GLY A 496 7.06 -1.51 -6.82
CA GLY A 496 8.42 -1.65 -6.28
C GLY A 496 9.46 -2.25 -7.19
N THR A 497 9.11 -3.14 -8.12
CA THR A 497 10.09 -3.80 -9.01
C THR A 497 10.02 -3.26 -10.44
N PRO A 498 11.09 -3.46 -11.24
CA PRO A 498 11.06 -3.10 -12.66
C PRO A 498 9.86 -3.69 -13.41
N GLU A 499 9.54 -4.96 -13.18
CA GLU A 499 8.40 -5.62 -13.81
C GLU A 499 7.06 -4.97 -13.41
N ALA A 500 6.87 -4.66 -12.12
CA ALA A 500 5.68 -4.00 -11.62
C ALA A 500 5.50 -2.61 -12.26
N ILE A 501 6.58 -1.81 -12.34
CA ILE A 501 6.58 -0.49 -12.95
C ILE A 501 6.23 -0.57 -14.44
N ILE A 502 6.89 -1.46 -15.17
CA ILE A 502 6.67 -1.65 -16.61
C ILE A 502 5.23 -2.04 -16.90
N ASN A 503 4.69 -3.02 -16.16
CA ASN A 503 3.34 -3.55 -16.38
C ASN A 503 2.24 -2.56 -15.97
N THR A 504 2.49 -1.74 -14.96
CA THR A 504 1.53 -0.74 -14.49
C THR A 504 1.55 0.52 -15.35
N TRP A 505 2.73 1.07 -15.65
CA TRP A 505 2.88 2.44 -16.12
C TRP A 505 3.23 2.60 -17.59
N SER A 506 3.26 1.51 -18.36
CA SER A 506 3.60 1.58 -19.77
C SER A 506 2.84 0.58 -20.64
N SER A 507 2.79 0.88 -21.92
CA SER A 507 2.30 -0.02 -22.95
C SER A 507 3.45 -0.44 -23.86
N HIS A 508 3.29 -1.59 -24.54
CA HIS A 508 4.21 -2.01 -25.58
C HIS A 508 4.01 -1.14 -26.83
N ARG A 509 5.11 -0.72 -27.46
CA ARG A 509 5.13 -0.10 -28.79
C ARG A 509 6.19 -0.79 -29.65
N GLU A 510 5.76 -1.36 -30.77
CA GLU A 510 6.65 -1.93 -31.77
C GLU A 510 7.00 -0.88 -32.82
N ILE A 511 8.27 -0.78 -33.16
CA ILE A 511 8.76 0.06 -34.25
C ILE A 511 9.47 -0.82 -35.24
N ILE A 512 8.90 -0.94 -36.43
CA ILE A 512 9.49 -1.65 -37.54
C ILE A 512 10.19 -0.63 -38.43
N LYS A 513 11.50 -0.79 -38.57
CA LYS A 513 12.31 -0.02 -39.51
C LYS A 513 12.47 -0.88 -40.74
N ASP A 514 12.02 -0.41 -41.87
CA ASP A 514 12.04 -1.10 -43.14
C ASP A 514 12.76 -0.20 -44.15
N VAL A 515 14.05 -0.40 -44.27
CA VAL A 515 14.89 0.37 -45.18
C VAL A 515 15.07 -0.48 -46.45
N GLY A 516 14.29 -0.15 -47.44
CA GLY A 516 14.41 -0.76 -48.76
C GLY A 516 15.69 -0.38 -49.46
N PRO A 517 16.08 -1.14 -50.52
CA PRO A 517 17.17 -0.74 -51.40
C PRO A 517 16.84 0.56 -52.15
#